data_2c7dcafddbb7fe14f99e5235ff0744a6
#
_entry.id   2c7dcafddbb7fe14f99e5235ff0744a6
#
_cell.length_a   1.000
_cell.length_b   1.000
_cell.length_c   1.000
_cell.angle_alpha   90.00
_cell.angle_beta   90.00
_cell.angle_gamma   90.00
#
_symmetry.space_group_name_H-M   'P 1'
#
loop_
_entity.id
_entity.type
_entity.pdbx_description
1 polymer ?
#
loop_
_entity_poly.entity_id
_entity_poly.type
_entity_poly.pdbx_seq_one_letter_code
_entity_poly.pdbx_strand_id
1 'polypeptide(L)'
;CELFLRNLCIPADRLIGRPGDGFRIAMETLDGGRLGIAAQAVGIADAAFDEARARLKERRQFGRALEHFQGLRWKAADMWAKVEAARQLTLHAARLRDGGERFRAEASAAKLVASEAAVWCASEAVQICGGSGYLQGAVAERLYRDAKITQIYEGTSEVQRMIIASGVLG
;
A
#
# COMPACT_ATOMS: atom_id res chain seq x y z
N CYS A 1 16.23 -10.47 6.47
CA CYS A 1 17.06 -11.58 6.95
C CYS A 1 17.98 -12.05 5.83
N GLU A 2 19.10 -12.64 6.17
CA GLU A 2 20.08 -13.19 5.25
C GLU A 2 19.88 -14.71 5.15
N LEU A 3 19.94 -15.26 3.94
CA LEU A 3 19.79 -16.70 3.69
C LEU A 3 21.13 -17.30 3.28
N PHE A 4 21.57 -18.33 3.99
CA PHE A 4 22.78 -19.06 3.67
C PHE A 4 22.46 -20.43 3.09
N LEU A 5 22.80 -20.67 1.82
CA LEU A 5 22.66 -21.93 1.14
C LEU A 5 24.05 -22.58 1.01
N ARG A 6 24.32 -23.63 1.80
CA ARG A 6 25.61 -24.34 1.79
C ARG A 6 25.41 -25.77 1.33
N ASN A 7 26.08 -26.14 0.23
CA ASN A 7 26.04 -27.51 -0.31
C ASN A 7 24.62 -28.05 -0.54
N LEU A 8 23.68 -27.16 -0.91
CA LEU A 8 22.31 -27.53 -1.19
C LEU A 8 22.20 -28.15 -2.56
N CYS A 9 22.01 -29.46 -2.63
CA CYS A 9 21.71 -30.18 -3.87
C CYS A 9 20.20 -30.15 -4.12
N ILE A 10 19.80 -29.64 -5.27
CA ILE A 10 18.39 -29.60 -5.70
C ILE A 10 18.24 -30.54 -6.89
N PRO A 11 17.30 -31.52 -6.87
CA PRO A 11 17.02 -32.36 -8.02
C PRO A 11 16.61 -31.55 -9.26
N ALA A 12 16.97 -32.03 -10.45
CA ALA A 12 16.72 -31.32 -11.70
C ALA A 12 15.22 -31.08 -12.01
N ASP A 13 14.35 -31.95 -11.52
CA ASP A 13 12.88 -31.84 -11.64
C ASP A 13 12.29 -30.68 -10.82
N ARG A 14 13.08 -30.05 -9.94
CA ARG A 14 12.71 -28.85 -9.18
C ARG A 14 13.07 -27.55 -9.88
N LEU A 15 13.63 -27.61 -11.07
CA LEU A 15 13.92 -26.43 -11.88
C LEU A 15 12.61 -25.77 -12.34
N ILE A 16 12.44 -24.49 -12.05
CA ILE A 16 11.31 -23.68 -12.53
C ILE A 16 11.71 -23.02 -13.87
N GLY A 17 11.01 -23.39 -14.95
CA GLY A 17 11.33 -22.89 -16.30
C GLY A 17 12.58 -23.56 -16.88
N ARG A 18 13.34 -22.82 -17.69
CA ARG A 18 14.57 -23.28 -18.34
C ARG A 18 15.78 -22.54 -17.79
N PRO A 19 16.98 -23.09 -17.89
CA PRO A 19 18.21 -22.36 -17.60
C PRO A 19 18.25 -21.03 -18.38
N GLY A 20 18.47 -19.91 -17.69
CA GLY A 20 18.45 -18.56 -18.26
C GLY A 20 17.13 -17.80 -18.07
N ASP A 21 16.01 -18.46 -17.74
CA ASP A 21 14.70 -17.81 -17.56
C ASP A 21 14.54 -17.06 -16.22
N GLY A 22 15.45 -17.24 -15.26
CA GLY A 22 15.29 -16.79 -13.88
C GLY A 22 14.96 -15.30 -13.74
N PHE A 23 15.64 -14.43 -14.50
CA PHE A 23 15.36 -13.00 -14.45
C PHE A 23 13.96 -12.66 -14.96
N ARG A 24 13.53 -13.28 -16.07
CA ARG A 24 12.19 -13.09 -16.63
C ARG A 24 11.11 -13.53 -15.62
N ILE A 25 11.27 -14.73 -15.04
CA ILE A 25 10.34 -15.27 -14.03
C ILE A 25 10.28 -14.34 -12.81
N ALA A 26 11.42 -13.84 -12.33
CA ALA A 26 11.46 -12.89 -11.22
C ALA A 26 10.67 -11.60 -11.53
N MET A 27 10.83 -11.04 -12.72
CA MET A 27 10.11 -9.81 -13.11
C MET A 27 8.59 -10.05 -13.22
N GLU A 28 8.16 -11.16 -13.81
CA GLU A 28 6.74 -11.55 -13.88
C GLU A 28 6.14 -11.76 -12.47
N THR A 29 6.90 -12.37 -11.57
CA THR A 29 6.49 -12.55 -10.17
C THR A 29 6.33 -11.20 -9.46
N LEU A 30 7.25 -10.25 -9.68
CA LEU A 30 7.16 -8.91 -9.10
C LEU A 30 5.94 -8.12 -9.61
N ASP A 31 5.52 -8.31 -10.86
CA ASP A 31 4.31 -7.65 -11.37
C ASP A 31 3.06 -8.09 -10.57
N GLY A 32 2.96 -9.39 -10.26
CA GLY A 32 1.93 -9.91 -9.35
C GLY A 32 2.08 -9.45 -7.90
N GLY A 33 3.33 -9.40 -7.40
CA GLY A 33 3.66 -8.93 -6.06
C GLY A 33 3.25 -7.48 -5.81
N ARG A 34 3.49 -6.58 -6.79
CA ARG A 34 3.08 -5.16 -6.72
C ARG A 34 1.58 -5.01 -6.49
N LEU A 35 0.77 -5.82 -7.16
CA LEU A 35 -0.68 -5.83 -6.96
C LEU A 35 -1.05 -6.27 -5.55
N GLY A 36 -0.38 -7.29 -5.01
CA GLY A 36 -0.54 -7.73 -3.62
C GLY A 36 -0.21 -6.63 -2.60
N ILE A 37 0.90 -5.90 -2.83
CA ILE A 37 1.28 -4.76 -1.97
C ILE A 37 0.31 -3.59 -2.11
N ALA A 38 -0.22 -3.33 -3.31
CA ALA A 38 -1.26 -2.32 -3.49
C ALA A 38 -2.50 -2.65 -2.64
N ALA A 39 -2.95 -3.90 -2.66
CA ALA A 39 -4.08 -4.36 -1.85
C ALA A 39 -3.80 -4.24 -0.34
N GLN A 40 -2.60 -4.62 0.10
CA GLN A 40 -2.17 -4.45 1.49
C GLN A 40 -2.18 -2.97 1.90
N ALA A 41 -1.64 -2.09 1.06
CA ALA A 41 -1.58 -0.65 1.34
C ALA A 41 -2.99 -0.03 1.41
N VAL A 42 -3.91 -0.44 0.52
CA VAL A 42 -5.33 -0.05 0.61
C VAL A 42 -5.93 -0.47 1.96
N GLY A 43 -5.67 -1.71 2.41
CA GLY A 43 -6.15 -2.19 3.71
C GLY A 43 -5.62 -1.37 4.89
N ILE A 44 -4.34 -0.98 4.85
CA ILE A 44 -3.72 -0.11 5.88
C ILE A 44 -4.35 1.29 5.85
N ALA A 45 -4.55 1.87 4.66
CA ALA A 45 -5.18 3.19 4.50
C ALA A 45 -6.62 3.20 5.02
N ASP A 46 -7.38 2.15 4.72
CA ASP A 46 -8.77 1.97 5.16
C ASP A 46 -8.87 1.83 6.68
N ALA A 47 -8.02 0.98 7.28
CA ALA A 47 -7.94 0.83 8.73
C ALA A 47 -7.54 2.15 9.43
N ALA A 48 -6.64 2.93 8.85
CA ALA A 48 -6.26 4.24 9.36
C ALA A 48 -7.42 5.25 9.29
N PHE A 49 -8.20 5.22 8.21
CA PHE A 49 -9.40 6.02 8.08
C PHE A 49 -10.47 5.63 9.11
N ASP A 50 -10.68 4.33 9.33
CA ASP A 50 -11.65 3.85 10.32
C ASP A 50 -11.27 4.26 11.75
N GLU A 51 -9.99 4.16 12.13
CA GLU A 51 -9.48 4.62 13.42
C GLU A 51 -9.71 6.13 13.60
N ALA A 52 -9.36 6.92 12.59
CA ALA A 52 -9.58 8.36 12.59
C ALA A 52 -11.08 8.70 12.70
N ARG A 53 -11.93 8.01 11.94
CA ARG A 53 -13.39 8.18 11.93
C ARG A 53 -14.00 7.88 13.30
N ALA A 54 -13.58 6.79 13.94
CA ALA A 54 -14.03 6.45 15.30
C ALA A 54 -13.65 7.56 16.28
N ARG A 55 -12.39 8.00 16.24
CA ARG A 55 -11.88 9.06 17.11
C ARG A 55 -12.64 10.40 16.94
N LEU A 56 -12.95 10.77 15.70
CA LEU A 56 -13.70 11.99 15.40
C LEU A 56 -15.09 11.99 16.04
N LYS A 57 -15.76 10.86 16.11
CA LYS A 57 -17.10 10.70 16.70
C LYS A 57 -17.07 10.66 18.22
N GLU A 58 -16.08 9.97 18.79
CA GLU A 58 -16.03 9.71 20.24
C GLU A 58 -15.44 10.88 21.03
N ARG A 59 -14.34 11.47 20.52
CA ARG A 59 -13.61 12.51 21.25
C ARG A 59 -14.34 13.84 21.23
N ARG A 60 -14.46 14.45 22.41
CA ARG A 60 -15.05 15.78 22.57
C ARG A 60 -13.99 16.78 23.03
N GLN A 61 -13.99 17.96 22.46
CA GLN A 61 -13.21 19.12 22.86
C GLN A 61 -14.00 20.40 22.59
N PHE A 62 -13.75 21.44 23.38
CA PHE A 62 -14.44 22.74 23.24
C PHE A 62 -15.97 22.59 23.20
N GLY A 63 -16.52 21.69 24.03
CA GLY A 63 -17.97 21.48 24.20
C GLY A 63 -18.66 20.62 23.13
N ARG A 64 -17.95 20.13 22.08
CA ARG A 64 -18.54 19.34 20.99
C ARG A 64 -17.64 18.18 20.54
N ALA A 65 -18.21 17.21 19.82
CA ALA A 65 -17.42 16.13 19.21
C ALA A 65 -16.48 16.68 18.13
N LEU A 66 -15.34 16.01 17.91
CA LEU A 66 -14.35 16.44 16.93
C LEU A 66 -14.91 16.49 15.51
N GLU A 67 -15.83 15.60 15.15
CA GLU A 67 -16.50 15.57 13.83
C GLU A 67 -17.28 16.87 13.48
N HIS A 68 -17.52 17.76 14.43
CA HIS A 68 -18.17 19.04 14.17
C HIS A 68 -17.19 20.17 13.83
N PHE A 69 -15.88 19.91 13.83
CA PHE A 69 -14.87 20.88 13.42
C PHE A 69 -14.58 20.76 11.92
N GLN A 70 -14.81 21.82 11.17
CA GLN A 70 -14.72 21.83 9.70
C GLN A 70 -13.37 21.31 9.19
N GLY A 71 -12.26 21.75 9.77
CA GLY A 71 -10.93 21.30 9.35
C GLY A 71 -10.70 19.79 9.53
N LEU A 72 -11.29 19.17 10.56
CA LEU A 72 -11.24 17.72 10.76
C LEU A 72 -12.15 16.95 9.80
N ARG A 73 -13.30 17.54 9.44
CA ARG A 73 -14.18 16.99 8.40
C ARG A 73 -13.48 16.94 7.03
N TRP A 74 -12.73 17.99 6.69
CA TRP A 74 -11.93 18.01 5.44
C TRP A 74 -10.88 16.91 5.44
N LYS A 75 -10.15 16.73 6.54
CA LYS A 75 -9.19 15.62 6.67
C LYS A 75 -9.86 14.26 6.45
N ALA A 76 -11.01 14.01 7.05
CA ALA A 76 -11.76 12.77 6.86
C ALA A 76 -12.21 12.58 5.40
N ALA A 77 -12.65 13.63 4.72
CA ALA A 77 -13.03 13.59 3.31
C ALA A 77 -11.82 13.29 2.41
N ASP A 78 -10.68 13.92 2.66
CA ASP A 78 -9.43 13.67 1.93
C ASP A 78 -8.92 12.25 2.13
N MET A 79 -8.99 11.73 3.37
CA MET A 79 -8.62 10.34 3.68
C MET A 79 -9.49 9.38 2.88
N TRP A 80 -10.80 9.53 2.93
CA TRP A 80 -11.73 8.67 2.21
C TRP A 80 -11.49 8.70 0.69
N ALA A 81 -11.34 9.90 0.11
CA ALA A 81 -11.09 10.07 -1.32
C ALA A 81 -9.80 9.36 -1.78
N LYS A 82 -8.73 9.44 -0.98
CA LYS A 82 -7.46 8.75 -1.27
C LYS A 82 -7.60 7.23 -1.17
N VAL A 83 -8.30 6.72 -0.16
CA VAL A 83 -8.57 5.28 -0.01
C VAL A 83 -9.34 4.76 -1.21
N GLU A 84 -10.42 5.44 -1.61
CA GLU A 84 -11.23 5.02 -2.75
C GLU A 84 -10.47 5.09 -4.08
N ALA A 85 -9.71 6.14 -4.33
CA ALA A 85 -8.89 6.23 -5.54
C ALA A 85 -7.87 5.08 -5.62
N ALA A 86 -7.18 4.78 -4.52
CA ALA A 86 -6.23 3.68 -4.44
C ALA A 86 -6.92 2.31 -4.63
N ARG A 87 -8.09 2.12 -4.02
CA ARG A 87 -8.90 0.91 -4.14
C ARG A 87 -9.31 0.65 -5.59
N GLN A 88 -9.84 1.68 -6.28
CA GLN A 88 -10.30 1.54 -7.67
C GLN A 88 -9.14 1.24 -8.63
N LEU A 89 -7.99 1.87 -8.47
CA LEU A 89 -6.79 1.55 -9.26
C LEU A 89 -6.32 0.11 -9.02
N THR A 90 -6.32 -0.35 -7.76
CA THR A 90 -5.93 -1.72 -7.42
C THR A 90 -6.88 -2.73 -8.04
N LEU A 91 -8.19 -2.50 -7.95
CA LEU A 91 -9.20 -3.36 -8.55
C LEU A 91 -9.13 -3.34 -10.09
N HIS A 92 -8.82 -2.20 -10.71
CA HIS A 92 -8.62 -2.10 -12.15
C HIS A 92 -7.46 -2.98 -12.60
N ALA A 93 -6.29 -2.85 -11.97
CA ALA A 93 -5.11 -3.67 -12.27
C ALA A 93 -5.38 -5.17 -12.05
N ALA A 94 -6.14 -5.53 -11.01
CA ALA A 94 -6.55 -6.92 -10.76
C ALA A 94 -7.42 -7.47 -11.88
N ARG A 95 -8.40 -6.70 -12.37
CA ARG A 95 -9.28 -7.13 -13.47
C ARG A 95 -8.51 -7.35 -14.77
N LEU A 96 -7.54 -6.48 -15.10
CA LEU A 96 -6.68 -6.67 -16.28
C LEU A 96 -5.89 -7.98 -16.17
N ARG A 97 -5.31 -8.25 -15.00
CA ARG A 97 -4.61 -9.51 -14.75
C ARG A 97 -5.52 -10.73 -14.93
N ASP A 98 -6.70 -10.70 -14.34
CA ASP A 98 -7.67 -11.80 -14.41
C ASP A 98 -8.16 -12.01 -15.86
N GLY A 99 -8.25 -10.94 -16.67
CA GLY A 99 -8.55 -10.98 -18.09
C GLY A 99 -7.38 -11.44 -18.98
N GLY A 100 -6.20 -11.70 -18.43
CA GLY A 100 -5.01 -12.06 -19.19
C GLY A 100 -4.41 -10.91 -20.00
N GLU A 101 -4.77 -9.67 -19.67
CA GLU A 101 -4.28 -8.46 -20.31
C GLU A 101 -2.93 -8.01 -19.74
N ARG A 102 -2.25 -7.10 -20.43
CA ARG A 102 -1.06 -6.44 -19.86
C ARG A 102 -1.48 -5.51 -18.74
N PHE A 103 -0.86 -5.65 -17.57
CA PHE A 103 -1.22 -4.90 -16.35
C PHE A 103 -0.03 -4.32 -15.59
N ARG A 104 1.18 -4.39 -16.18
CA ARG A 104 2.42 -4.02 -15.50
C ARG A 104 2.47 -2.55 -15.10
N ALA A 105 2.06 -1.64 -15.97
CA ALA A 105 2.02 -0.21 -15.69
C ALA A 105 0.91 0.10 -14.66
N GLU A 106 -0.25 -0.54 -14.79
CA GLU A 106 -1.39 -0.39 -13.91
C GLU A 106 -1.11 -0.95 -12.51
N ALA A 107 -0.46 -2.10 -12.40
CA ALA A 107 -0.01 -2.64 -11.11
C ALA A 107 1.00 -1.72 -10.42
N SER A 108 1.93 -1.13 -11.19
CA SER A 108 2.88 -0.16 -10.67
C SER A 108 2.19 1.14 -10.23
N ALA A 109 1.21 1.63 -11.00
CA ALA A 109 0.42 2.81 -10.64
C ALA A 109 -0.44 2.55 -9.40
N ALA A 110 -1.08 1.39 -9.32
CA ALA A 110 -1.86 0.97 -8.15
C ALA A 110 -0.97 0.92 -6.90
N LYS A 111 0.21 0.28 -6.98
CA LYS A 111 1.15 0.17 -5.86
C LYS A 111 1.66 1.54 -5.42
N LEU A 112 2.00 2.41 -6.35
CA LEU A 112 2.47 3.77 -6.06
C LEU A 112 1.40 4.56 -5.31
N VAL A 113 0.19 4.66 -5.89
CA VAL A 113 -0.90 5.46 -5.32
C VAL A 113 -1.37 4.89 -3.98
N ALA A 114 -1.51 3.57 -3.87
CA ALA A 114 -1.96 2.93 -2.63
C ALA A 114 -0.94 3.10 -1.49
N SER A 115 0.36 2.93 -1.76
CA SER A 115 1.38 3.11 -0.73
C SER A 115 1.53 4.56 -0.26
N GLU A 116 1.39 5.53 -1.16
CA GLU A 116 1.37 6.95 -0.79
C GLU A 116 0.11 7.31 0.02
N ALA A 117 -1.05 6.79 -0.38
CA ALA A 117 -2.30 6.94 0.36
C ALA A 117 -2.21 6.33 1.77
N ALA A 118 -1.62 5.13 1.91
CA ALA A 118 -1.46 4.45 3.20
C ALA A 118 -0.62 5.27 4.17
N VAL A 119 0.54 5.76 3.74
CA VAL A 119 1.42 6.58 4.58
C VAL A 119 0.74 7.88 4.99
N TRP A 120 0.08 8.55 4.04
CA TRP A 120 -0.61 9.80 4.31
C TRP A 120 -1.80 9.60 5.26
N CYS A 121 -2.67 8.61 5.01
CA CYS A 121 -3.82 8.31 5.88
C CYS A 121 -3.38 7.89 7.29
N ALA A 122 -2.34 7.07 7.41
CA ALA A 122 -1.81 6.66 8.70
C ALA A 122 -1.23 7.85 9.49
N SER A 123 -0.55 8.78 8.82
CA SER A 123 -0.07 10.03 9.43
C SER A 123 -1.23 10.89 9.93
N GLU A 124 -2.29 11.06 9.15
CA GLU A 124 -3.47 11.80 9.53
C GLU A 124 -4.25 11.13 10.68
N ALA A 125 -4.30 9.80 10.71
CA ALA A 125 -4.90 9.06 11.82
C ALA A 125 -4.17 9.32 13.14
N VAL A 126 -2.83 9.27 13.16
CA VAL A 126 -2.04 9.64 14.32
C VAL A 126 -2.33 11.08 14.74
N GLN A 127 -2.38 12.02 13.80
CA GLN A 127 -2.65 13.43 14.06
C GLN A 127 -4.05 13.64 14.67
N ILE A 128 -5.08 12.96 14.16
CA ILE A 128 -6.46 13.03 14.66
C ILE A 128 -6.58 12.40 16.05
N CYS A 129 -5.89 11.28 16.28
CA CYS A 129 -5.84 10.63 17.60
C CYS A 129 -5.02 11.45 18.62
N GLY A 130 -4.14 12.33 18.17
CA GLY A 130 -3.26 13.12 19.02
C GLY A 130 -2.27 12.25 19.79
N GLY A 131 -1.83 12.71 20.97
CA GLY A 131 -0.84 12.00 21.77
C GLY A 131 -1.16 10.54 22.06
N SER A 132 -2.45 10.19 22.21
CA SER A 132 -2.87 8.80 22.41
C SER A 132 -2.59 7.90 21.19
N GLY A 133 -2.67 8.45 19.97
CA GLY A 133 -2.37 7.73 18.74
C GLY A 133 -0.88 7.53 18.46
N TYR A 134 -0.02 8.25 19.18
CA TYR A 134 1.44 8.17 19.06
C TYR A 134 2.09 7.15 20.01
N LEU A 135 1.37 6.75 21.07
CA LEU A 135 1.90 5.82 22.06
C LEU A 135 2.03 4.40 21.48
N GLN A 136 3.12 3.72 21.85
CA GLN A 136 3.33 2.33 21.47
C GLN A 136 2.15 1.46 21.90
N GLY A 137 1.65 0.65 20.98
CA GLY A 137 0.47 -0.21 21.16
C GLY A 137 -0.84 0.42 20.70
N ALA A 138 -0.86 1.71 20.35
CA ALA A 138 -2.01 2.32 19.68
C ALA A 138 -2.13 1.81 18.23
N VAL A 139 -3.37 1.63 17.75
CA VAL A 139 -3.63 1.17 16.38
C VAL A 139 -3.05 2.15 15.36
N ALA A 140 -3.25 3.46 15.55
CA ALA A 140 -2.74 4.48 14.63
C ALA A 140 -1.21 4.48 14.54
N GLU A 141 -0.49 4.32 15.67
CA GLU A 141 0.97 4.22 15.73
C GLU A 141 1.47 3.02 14.92
N ARG A 142 0.87 1.85 15.13
CA ARG A 142 1.22 0.63 14.40
C ARG A 142 1.01 0.79 12.90
N LEU A 143 -0.17 1.29 12.49
CA LEU A 143 -0.49 1.51 11.08
C LEU A 143 0.48 2.49 10.42
N TYR A 144 0.96 3.52 11.16
CA TYR A 144 1.94 4.47 10.65
C TYR A 144 3.29 3.80 10.33
N ARG A 145 3.76 2.91 11.19
CA ARG A 145 5.00 2.14 10.94
C ARG A 145 4.79 1.12 9.81
N ASP A 146 3.66 0.41 9.81
CA ASP A 146 3.35 -0.62 8.82
C ASP A 146 3.15 -0.01 7.42
N ALA A 147 2.57 1.19 7.31
CA ALA A 147 2.39 1.87 6.04
C ALA A 147 3.71 2.17 5.33
N LYS A 148 4.74 2.58 6.05
CA LYS A 148 5.98 3.08 5.44
C LYS A 148 6.69 2.04 4.59
N ILE A 149 6.70 0.77 4.98
CA ILE A 149 7.38 -0.30 4.23
C ILE A 149 6.75 -0.52 2.84
N THR A 150 5.46 -0.21 2.68
CA THR A 150 4.77 -0.39 1.39
C THR A 150 5.32 0.51 0.28
N GLN A 151 6.00 1.60 0.62
CA GLN A 151 6.71 2.47 -0.32
C GLN A 151 8.08 1.94 -0.73
N ILE A 152 8.61 0.93 -0.02
CA ILE A 152 10.01 0.49 -0.13
C ILE A 152 10.12 -0.86 -0.82
N TYR A 153 9.49 -1.89 -0.29
CA TYR A 153 9.61 -3.25 -0.83
C TYR A 153 8.81 -3.46 -2.13
N GLU A 154 9.05 -4.57 -2.83
CA GLU A 154 8.48 -4.88 -4.15
C GLU A 154 8.75 -3.79 -5.21
N GLY A 155 9.89 -3.11 -5.05
CA GLY A 155 10.29 -1.94 -5.81
C GLY A 155 9.82 -0.63 -5.16
N THR A 156 10.75 0.28 -4.92
CA THR A 156 10.44 1.57 -4.29
C THR A 156 9.49 2.41 -5.13
N SER A 157 8.92 3.45 -4.53
CA SER A 157 8.04 4.40 -5.25
C SER A 157 8.72 5.00 -6.50
N GLU A 158 10.05 5.18 -6.47
CA GLU A 158 10.85 5.65 -7.60
C GLU A 158 10.89 4.59 -8.72
N VAL A 159 11.08 3.33 -8.36
CA VAL A 159 11.05 2.21 -9.32
C VAL A 159 9.67 2.09 -9.97
N GLN A 160 8.58 2.26 -9.21
CA GLN A 160 7.23 2.27 -9.80
C GLN A 160 7.09 3.39 -10.84
N ARG A 161 7.57 4.61 -10.55
CA ARG A 161 7.54 5.74 -11.49
C ARG A 161 8.33 5.44 -12.78
N MET A 162 9.50 4.79 -12.67
CA MET A 162 10.26 4.37 -13.85
C MET A 162 9.48 3.38 -14.73
N ILE A 163 8.81 2.41 -14.12
CA ILE A 163 8.03 1.41 -14.85
C ILE A 163 6.82 2.04 -15.53
N ILE A 164 6.09 2.91 -14.82
CA ILE A 164 4.96 3.64 -15.37
C ILE A 164 5.42 4.50 -16.55
N ALA A 165 6.50 5.27 -16.38
CA ALA A 165 7.05 6.12 -17.44
C ALA A 165 7.41 5.32 -18.69
N SER A 166 8.07 4.15 -18.54
CA SER A 166 8.37 3.26 -19.66
C SER A 166 7.11 2.70 -20.34
N GLY A 167 6.03 2.49 -19.58
CA GLY A 167 4.76 1.98 -20.12
C GLY A 167 3.96 3.01 -20.91
N VAL A 168 4.05 4.31 -20.54
CA VAL A 168 3.26 5.38 -21.15
C VAL A 168 4.01 6.21 -22.19
N LEU A 169 5.35 6.17 -22.19
CA LEU A 169 6.18 6.90 -23.14
C LEU A 169 6.76 6.02 -24.27
N GLY A 170 6.74 4.72 -24.12
CA GLY A 170 7.26 3.72 -25.08
C GLY A 170 8.70 3.38 -24.81
#